data_253e238bd7df664e1d11388fb81cf6fc
#
_entry.id   253e238bd7df664e1d11388fb81cf6fc
#
_cell.length_a   1.000
_cell.length_b   1.000
_cell.length_c   1.000
_cell.angle_alpha   90.00
_cell.angle_beta   90.00
_cell.angle_gamma   90.00
#
_symmetry.space_group_name_H-M   'P 1'
#
loop_
_entity.id
_entity.type
_entity.pdbx_description
1 polymer ?
#
loop_
_entity_poly.entity_id
_entity_poly.type
_entity_poly.pdbx_seq_one_letter_code
_entity_poly.pdbx_strand_id
1 'polypeptide(L)'
;LNFPVVSGNVSFYNETNSKSIFPTPVIGGIGVLNNLKKIMNIKTKRPGNLIMVIGKTFGHLNQSAFLQENFSIYDGPPPEINLINEKNNGLAILELIKENFILSVHDVSSGGILLSLTEMSMASKLGLKIYKPKKLINPLEYFFGEDQGRYLIEIEKNNLNKINNFLKKNNIFGEVVAEVQNDTFEIEKTFSFNIQEFCNYNNQWYYKYNAIGKK
;
A
#
# COMPACT_ATOMS: atom_id res chain seq x y z
N LEU A 1 1.53 -11.37 -16.96
CA LEU A 1 0.57 -10.33 -16.56
C LEU A 1 -0.27 -9.78 -17.73
N ASN A 2 0.02 -10.21 -18.97
CA ASN A 2 -0.59 -9.65 -20.19
C ASN A 2 -0.35 -8.15 -20.37
N PHE A 3 0.83 -7.70 -19.98
CA PHE A 3 1.27 -6.31 -20.09
C PHE A 3 2.54 -6.28 -20.96
N PRO A 4 2.42 -6.12 -22.28
CA PRO A 4 3.55 -6.22 -23.19
C PRO A 4 4.50 -5.04 -23.05
N VAL A 5 5.79 -5.30 -23.08
CA VAL A 5 6.82 -4.25 -23.18
C VAL A 5 6.84 -3.75 -24.62
N VAL A 6 6.60 -2.46 -24.82
CA VAL A 6 6.53 -1.83 -26.15
C VAL A 6 7.77 -0.98 -26.47
N SER A 7 8.55 -0.62 -25.45
CA SER A 7 9.80 0.12 -25.59
C SER A 7 10.67 -0.11 -24.35
N GLY A 8 11.98 0.03 -24.50
CA GLY A 8 12.93 -0.03 -23.40
C GLY A 8 14.26 0.62 -23.75
N ASN A 9 15.01 0.99 -22.72
CA ASN A 9 16.39 1.48 -22.84
C ASN A 9 17.24 0.78 -21.78
N VAL A 10 18.46 0.42 -22.15
CA VAL A 10 19.47 -0.13 -21.24
C VAL A 10 20.77 0.66 -21.41
N SER A 11 21.31 1.13 -20.30
CA SER A 11 22.64 1.77 -20.26
C SER A 11 23.61 0.83 -19.58
N PHE A 12 24.72 0.51 -20.27
CA PHE A 12 25.76 -0.38 -19.74
C PHE A 12 26.80 0.33 -18.87
N TYR A 13 26.82 1.65 -18.91
CA TYR A 13 27.70 2.48 -18.12
C TYR A 13 26.88 3.36 -17.17
N ASN A 14 26.80 2.94 -15.92
CA ASN A 14 25.99 3.58 -14.89
C ASN A 14 26.85 3.82 -13.66
N GLU A 15 27.57 4.93 -13.62
CA GLU A 15 28.35 5.32 -12.47
C GLU A 15 28.42 6.85 -12.28
N THR A 16 28.70 7.26 -11.07
CA THR A 16 28.95 8.66 -10.70
C THR A 16 30.20 8.72 -9.86
N ASN A 17 31.18 9.56 -10.25
CA ASN A 17 32.44 9.72 -9.55
C ASN A 17 33.16 8.37 -9.31
N SER A 18 33.26 7.52 -10.34
CA SER A 18 33.87 6.19 -10.29
C SER A 18 33.20 5.22 -9.29
N LYS A 19 31.96 5.45 -8.94
CA LYS A 19 31.14 4.53 -8.12
C LYS A 19 29.93 4.09 -8.92
N SER A 20 29.74 2.77 -9.03
CA SER A 20 28.54 2.20 -9.67
C SER A 20 27.28 2.64 -8.92
N ILE A 21 26.22 2.98 -9.67
CA ILE A 21 24.89 3.19 -9.12
C ILE A 21 24.19 1.84 -8.93
N PHE A 22 23.14 1.84 -8.11
CA PHE A 22 22.29 0.65 -7.96
C PHE A 22 21.61 0.28 -9.29
N PRO A 23 21.53 -1.02 -9.64
CA PRO A 23 20.83 -1.48 -10.84
C PRO A 23 19.31 -1.38 -10.67
N THR A 24 18.79 -0.17 -10.80
CA THR A 24 17.37 0.14 -10.55
C THR A 24 16.61 0.24 -11.87
N PRO A 25 15.71 -0.73 -12.19
CA PRO A 25 14.82 -0.61 -13.33
C PRO A 25 13.74 0.42 -13.04
N VAL A 26 13.43 1.26 -14.03
CA VAL A 26 12.29 2.18 -14.01
C VAL A 26 11.27 1.70 -15.03
N ILE A 27 10.04 1.45 -14.58
CA ILE A 27 8.97 0.92 -15.42
C ILE A 27 7.85 1.94 -15.51
N GLY A 28 7.54 2.39 -16.72
CA GLY A 28 6.37 3.22 -17.03
C GLY A 28 5.26 2.38 -17.63
N GLY A 29 4.02 2.63 -17.23
CA GLY A 29 2.85 1.95 -17.78
C GLY A 29 1.82 2.97 -18.28
N ILE A 30 1.17 2.64 -19.41
CA ILE A 30 0.06 3.42 -19.95
C ILE A 30 -1.17 2.54 -20.06
N GLY A 31 -2.31 3.04 -19.55
CA GLY A 31 -3.61 2.39 -19.66
C GLY A 31 -4.67 3.35 -20.19
N VAL A 32 -5.70 2.80 -20.81
CA VAL A 32 -6.86 3.57 -21.29
C VAL A 32 -8.04 3.33 -20.34
N LEU A 33 -8.61 4.42 -19.84
CA LEU A 33 -9.78 4.37 -18.99
C LEU A 33 -11.03 4.73 -19.82
N ASN A 34 -11.90 3.75 -20.06
CA ASN A 34 -13.09 3.92 -20.88
C ASN A 34 -14.25 4.64 -20.17
N ASN A 35 -14.22 4.74 -18.86
CA ASN A 35 -15.26 5.36 -18.05
C ASN A 35 -14.68 6.18 -16.89
N LEU A 36 -14.71 7.49 -17.00
CA LEU A 36 -14.19 8.41 -15.99
C LEU A 36 -14.89 8.29 -14.64
N LYS A 37 -16.13 7.78 -14.58
CA LYS A 37 -16.84 7.53 -13.31
C LYS A 37 -16.26 6.37 -12.51
N LYS A 38 -15.35 5.58 -13.11
CA LYS A 38 -14.66 4.45 -12.46
C LYS A 38 -13.24 4.80 -11.99
N ILE A 39 -12.86 6.09 -12.05
CA ILE A 39 -11.58 6.54 -11.49
C ILE A 39 -11.57 6.27 -9.99
N MET A 40 -10.55 5.51 -9.56
CA MET A 40 -10.25 5.30 -8.15
C MET A 40 -9.12 6.20 -7.68
N ASN A 41 -9.10 6.50 -6.41
CA ASN A 41 -7.99 7.16 -5.73
C ASN A 41 -7.82 6.56 -4.33
N ILE A 42 -6.74 6.92 -3.65
CA ILE A 42 -6.39 6.39 -2.33
C ILE A 42 -7.18 7.02 -1.17
N LYS A 43 -7.91 8.11 -1.41
CA LYS A 43 -8.62 8.84 -0.34
C LYS A 43 -9.75 7.99 0.23
N THR A 44 -9.77 7.76 1.54
CA THR A 44 -10.95 7.23 2.22
C THR A 44 -12.11 8.21 2.14
N LYS A 45 -13.35 7.72 2.13
CA LYS A 45 -14.53 8.53 1.81
C LYS A 45 -15.32 8.98 3.03
N ARG A 46 -15.54 8.09 3.99
CA ARG A 46 -16.38 8.44 5.16
C ARG A 46 -16.11 7.55 6.37
N PRO A 47 -16.27 8.10 7.59
CA PRO A 47 -16.21 7.32 8.82
C PRO A 47 -17.25 6.19 8.82
N GLY A 48 -16.89 5.08 9.47
CA GLY A 48 -17.68 3.87 9.56
C GLY A 48 -17.47 2.87 8.42
N ASN A 49 -16.81 3.26 7.31
CA ASN A 49 -16.39 2.32 6.28
C ASN A 49 -15.26 1.44 6.78
N LEU A 50 -15.11 0.27 6.16
CA LEU A 50 -14.04 -0.67 6.48
C LEU A 50 -12.92 -0.58 5.45
N ILE A 51 -11.68 -0.79 5.91
CA ILE A 51 -10.54 -1.01 5.03
C ILE A 51 -10.19 -2.51 5.08
N MET A 52 -10.03 -3.10 3.92
CA MET A 52 -9.74 -4.50 3.74
C MET A 52 -8.45 -4.67 2.96
N VAL A 53 -7.54 -5.57 3.41
CA VAL A 53 -6.39 -5.98 2.61
C VAL A 53 -6.79 -7.15 1.72
N ILE A 54 -6.42 -7.07 0.46
CA ILE A 54 -6.51 -8.15 -0.53
C ILE A 54 -5.10 -8.66 -0.81
N GLY A 55 -4.91 -9.98 -0.80
CA GLY A 55 -3.61 -10.62 -0.88
C GLY A 55 -3.06 -11.02 0.50
N LYS A 56 -2.28 -12.09 0.53
CA LYS A 56 -1.73 -12.65 1.79
C LYS A 56 -0.55 -11.81 2.28
N THR A 57 -0.46 -11.65 3.60
CA THR A 57 0.69 -11.07 4.29
C THR A 57 1.53 -12.20 4.90
N PHE A 58 2.80 -12.25 4.55
CA PHE A 58 3.80 -13.19 5.07
C PHE A 58 4.78 -12.49 6.01
N GLY A 59 4.87 -11.15 5.93
CA GLY A 59 5.69 -10.33 6.81
C GLY A 59 7.15 -10.22 6.37
N HIS A 60 7.40 -10.17 5.08
CA HIS A 60 8.76 -10.07 4.53
C HIS A 60 9.37 -8.70 4.80
N LEU A 61 10.38 -8.63 5.67
CA LEU A 61 11.06 -7.39 6.06
C LEU A 61 12.38 -7.13 5.32
N ASN A 62 13.05 -8.16 4.77
CA ASN A 62 14.31 -7.96 4.06
C ASN A 62 14.13 -6.99 2.89
N GLN A 63 15.11 -6.10 2.68
CA GLN A 63 15.07 -5.02 1.68
C GLN A 63 13.93 -3.99 1.88
N SER A 64 13.21 -4.05 3.02
CA SER A 64 12.11 -3.12 3.29
C SER A 64 12.60 -1.73 3.69
N ALA A 65 11.78 -0.72 3.40
CA ALA A 65 12.01 0.64 3.87
C ALA A 65 12.13 0.70 5.41
N PHE A 66 11.41 -0.17 6.14
CA PHE A 66 11.49 -0.24 7.60
C PHE A 66 12.89 -0.59 8.10
N LEU A 67 13.55 -1.60 7.53
CA LEU A 67 14.92 -1.97 7.91
C LEU A 67 15.94 -0.94 7.43
N GLN A 68 15.76 -0.40 6.24
CA GLN A 68 16.67 0.60 5.68
C GLN A 68 16.68 1.88 6.51
N GLU A 69 15.53 2.45 6.78
CA GLU A 69 15.38 3.74 7.45
C GLU A 69 15.66 3.70 8.97
N ASN A 70 15.29 2.59 9.64
CA ASN A 70 15.44 2.52 11.09
C ASN A 70 16.75 1.86 11.54
N PHE A 71 17.33 0.97 10.72
CA PHE A 71 18.48 0.16 11.12
C PHE A 71 19.64 0.21 10.14
N SER A 72 19.51 0.91 9.01
CA SER A 72 20.51 0.95 7.92
C SER A 72 20.88 -0.44 7.39
N ILE A 73 19.92 -1.37 7.40
CA ILE A 73 20.08 -2.74 6.91
C ILE A 73 19.53 -2.82 5.48
N TYR A 74 20.40 -3.22 4.55
CA TYR A 74 20.12 -3.32 3.11
C TYR A 74 20.28 -4.75 2.59
N ASP A 75 20.34 -5.75 3.48
CA ASP A 75 20.66 -7.13 3.17
C ASP A 75 19.40 -8.02 3.10
N GLY A 76 19.63 -9.23 2.60
CA GLY A 76 18.64 -10.28 2.49
C GLY A 76 17.99 -10.38 1.11
N PRO A 77 17.29 -11.49 0.84
CA PRO A 77 16.59 -11.69 -0.42
C PRO A 77 15.39 -10.75 -0.54
N PRO A 78 14.97 -10.36 -1.76
CA PRO A 78 13.70 -9.67 -1.97
C PRO A 78 12.52 -10.60 -1.65
N PRO A 79 11.29 -10.06 -1.49
CA PRO A 79 10.11 -10.88 -1.30
C PRO A 79 9.86 -11.82 -2.48
N GLU A 80 9.36 -13.02 -2.20
CA GLU A 80 9.02 -13.99 -3.23
C GLU A 80 7.85 -13.48 -4.09
N ILE A 81 8.00 -13.58 -5.41
CA ILE A 81 7.00 -13.17 -6.38
C ILE A 81 6.18 -14.37 -6.84
N ASN A 82 4.85 -14.29 -6.65
CA ASN A 82 3.90 -15.24 -7.21
C ASN A 82 3.06 -14.56 -8.30
N LEU A 83 3.47 -14.71 -9.56
CA LEU A 83 2.83 -14.05 -10.70
C LEU A 83 1.35 -14.43 -10.90
N ILE A 84 0.93 -15.62 -10.45
CA ILE A 84 -0.47 -16.06 -10.52
C ILE A 84 -1.30 -15.25 -9.51
N ASN A 85 -0.84 -15.14 -8.27
CA ASN A 85 -1.51 -14.35 -7.24
C ASN A 85 -1.52 -12.87 -7.60
N GLU A 86 -0.40 -12.34 -8.09
CA GLU A 86 -0.26 -10.96 -8.57
C GLU A 86 -1.34 -10.63 -9.60
N LYS A 87 -1.45 -11.45 -10.63
CA LYS A 87 -2.46 -11.31 -11.69
C LYS A 87 -3.88 -11.43 -11.15
N ASN A 88 -4.16 -12.45 -10.34
CA ASN A 88 -5.51 -12.73 -9.86
C ASN A 88 -6.00 -11.65 -8.89
N ASN A 89 -5.14 -11.17 -8.00
CA ASN A 89 -5.47 -10.09 -7.09
C ASN A 89 -5.76 -8.79 -7.85
N GLY A 90 -4.91 -8.43 -8.82
CA GLY A 90 -5.13 -7.26 -9.66
C GLY A 90 -6.44 -7.34 -10.47
N LEU A 91 -6.76 -8.49 -11.07
CA LEU A 91 -8.01 -8.70 -11.80
C LEU A 91 -9.23 -8.62 -10.87
N ALA A 92 -9.12 -9.13 -9.64
CA ALA A 92 -10.19 -9.01 -8.65
C ALA A 92 -10.46 -7.55 -8.28
N ILE A 93 -9.41 -6.74 -8.09
CA ILE A 93 -9.57 -5.30 -7.84
C ILE A 93 -10.32 -4.63 -8.99
N LEU A 94 -9.95 -4.91 -10.24
CA LEU A 94 -10.64 -4.35 -11.41
C LEU A 94 -12.11 -4.73 -11.47
N GLU A 95 -12.45 -5.99 -11.14
CA GLU A 95 -13.86 -6.43 -11.11
C GLU A 95 -14.64 -5.77 -9.98
N LEU A 96 -14.05 -5.63 -8.77
CA LEU A 96 -14.68 -4.93 -7.65
C LEU A 96 -14.93 -3.44 -7.95
N ILE A 97 -14.02 -2.79 -8.70
CA ILE A 97 -14.21 -1.42 -9.20
C ILE A 97 -15.39 -1.37 -10.18
N LYS A 98 -15.42 -2.30 -11.14
CA LYS A 98 -16.47 -2.40 -12.16
C LYS A 98 -17.86 -2.57 -11.53
N GLU A 99 -17.97 -3.39 -10.50
CA GLU A 99 -19.21 -3.66 -9.76
C GLU A 99 -19.58 -2.56 -8.73
N ASN A 100 -18.77 -1.51 -8.56
CA ASN A 100 -18.95 -0.44 -7.55
C ASN A 100 -19.01 -0.96 -6.09
N PHE A 101 -18.27 -2.03 -5.80
CA PHE A 101 -18.21 -2.57 -4.43
C PHE A 101 -17.18 -1.87 -3.56
N ILE A 102 -16.24 -1.17 -4.15
CA ILE A 102 -15.17 -0.46 -3.46
C ILE A 102 -15.23 1.04 -3.75
N LEU A 103 -14.76 1.84 -2.80
CA LEU A 103 -14.84 3.29 -2.82
C LEU A 103 -13.47 3.96 -3.05
N SER A 104 -12.41 3.32 -2.58
CA SER A 104 -11.03 3.71 -2.80
C SER A 104 -10.13 2.49 -2.82
N VAL A 105 -8.97 2.60 -3.41
CA VAL A 105 -7.98 1.52 -3.51
C VAL A 105 -6.57 2.09 -3.48
N HIS A 106 -5.67 1.37 -2.81
CA HIS A 106 -4.23 1.64 -2.75
C HIS A 106 -3.46 0.34 -2.87
N ASP A 107 -2.36 0.33 -3.59
CA ASP A 107 -1.41 -0.78 -3.56
C ASP A 107 -0.62 -0.75 -2.24
N VAL A 108 -0.21 -1.93 -1.78
CA VAL A 108 0.69 -2.05 -0.63
C VAL A 108 2.09 -2.29 -1.17
N SER A 109 2.94 -1.27 -1.05
CA SER A 109 4.33 -1.27 -1.54
C SER A 109 5.32 -0.95 -0.41
N SER A 110 6.24 0.00 -0.62
CA SER A 110 7.23 0.40 0.40
C SER A 110 6.57 0.80 1.72
N GLY A 111 7.13 0.33 2.84
CA GLY A 111 6.62 0.56 4.20
C GLY A 111 5.41 -0.28 4.59
N GLY A 112 4.96 -1.19 3.70
CA GLY A 112 3.94 -2.18 3.99
C GLY A 112 2.54 -1.63 4.25
N ILE A 113 1.72 -2.42 4.94
CA ILE A 113 0.31 -2.11 5.23
C ILE A 113 0.17 -0.80 6.02
N LEU A 114 1.04 -0.58 7.00
CA LEU A 114 0.88 0.59 7.89
C LEU A 114 1.12 1.90 7.14
N LEU A 115 2.14 1.96 6.27
CA LEU A 115 2.40 3.16 5.48
C LEU A 115 1.26 3.41 4.49
N SER A 116 0.81 2.38 3.77
CA SER A 116 -0.32 2.52 2.84
C SER A 116 -1.61 2.96 3.53
N LEU A 117 -1.93 2.45 4.74
CA LEU A 117 -3.04 2.94 5.56
C LEU A 117 -2.86 4.42 5.95
N THR A 118 -1.63 4.80 6.31
CA THR A 118 -1.30 6.18 6.67
C THR A 118 -1.49 7.11 5.47
N GLU A 119 -1.06 6.72 4.29
CA GLU A 119 -1.22 7.49 3.06
C GLU A 119 -2.68 7.68 2.67
N MET A 120 -3.51 6.63 2.78
CA MET A 120 -4.96 6.72 2.58
C MET A 120 -5.59 7.71 3.56
N SER A 121 -5.20 7.64 4.83
CA SER A 121 -5.67 8.50 5.91
C SER A 121 -5.25 9.96 5.70
N MET A 122 -3.96 10.21 5.40
CA MET A 122 -3.46 11.57 5.12
C MET A 122 -4.12 12.19 3.89
N ALA A 123 -4.33 11.41 2.83
CA ALA A 123 -4.95 11.89 1.59
C ALA A 123 -6.39 12.36 1.80
N SER A 124 -7.13 11.75 2.71
CA SER A 124 -8.52 12.09 3.06
C SER A 124 -8.63 13.03 4.25
N LYS A 125 -7.60 13.09 5.12
CA LYS A 125 -7.62 13.71 6.45
C LYS A 125 -8.62 13.06 7.41
N LEU A 126 -8.96 11.79 7.16
CA LEU A 126 -9.78 10.96 8.03
C LEU A 126 -8.89 9.99 8.80
N GLY A 127 -9.20 9.78 10.07
CA GLY A 127 -8.51 8.82 10.93
C GLY A 127 -8.84 7.37 10.57
N LEU A 128 -8.10 6.45 11.16
CA LEU A 128 -8.31 5.01 11.05
C LEU A 128 -8.18 4.34 12.40
N LYS A 129 -9.09 3.41 12.70
CA LYS A 129 -8.90 2.42 13.76
C LYS A 129 -8.35 1.14 13.15
N ILE A 130 -7.06 0.89 13.35
CA ILE A 130 -6.34 -0.24 12.79
C ILE A 130 -6.40 -1.42 13.77
N TYR A 131 -6.80 -2.57 13.26
CA TYR A 131 -6.91 -3.79 14.04
C TYR A 131 -5.58 -4.53 14.11
N LYS A 132 -5.32 -5.19 15.23
CA LYS A 132 -4.17 -6.08 15.34
C LYS A 132 -4.35 -7.32 14.45
N PRO A 133 -3.26 -7.87 13.91
CA PRO A 133 -3.35 -9.09 13.10
C PRO A 133 -3.97 -10.24 13.91
N LYS A 134 -4.87 -10.98 13.28
CA LYS A 134 -5.53 -12.14 13.90
C LYS A 134 -4.64 -13.38 13.95
N LYS A 135 -3.60 -13.43 13.13
CA LYS A 135 -2.61 -14.53 13.09
C LYS A 135 -1.48 -14.26 14.05
N LEU A 136 -0.81 -15.34 14.50
CA LEU A 136 0.45 -15.30 15.22
C LEU A 136 1.60 -14.92 14.25
N ILE A 137 1.61 -13.67 13.85
CA ILE A 137 2.70 -13.04 13.09
C ILE A 137 3.22 -11.88 13.95
N ASN A 138 4.53 -11.65 13.90
CA ASN A 138 5.12 -10.49 14.57
C ASN A 138 4.44 -9.19 14.04
N PRO A 139 3.98 -8.30 14.93
CA PRO A 139 3.33 -7.06 14.51
C PRO A 139 4.18 -6.20 13.56
N LEU A 140 5.50 -6.13 13.76
CA LEU A 140 6.40 -5.38 12.86
C LEU A 140 6.42 -6.01 11.46
N GLU A 141 6.52 -7.33 11.38
CA GLU A 141 6.46 -8.07 10.12
C GLU A 141 5.11 -7.87 9.41
N TYR A 142 4.01 -7.91 10.16
CA TYR A 142 2.68 -7.70 9.59
C TYR A 142 2.48 -6.30 9.02
N PHE A 143 2.86 -5.28 9.79
CA PHE A 143 2.59 -3.89 9.44
C PHE A 143 3.60 -3.32 8.43
N PHE A 144 4.87 -3.71 8.52
CA PHE A 144 5.95 -3.15 7.71
C PHE A 144 6.50 -4.12 6.65
N GLY A 145 6.05 -5.37 6.64
CA GLY A 145 6.43 -6.34 5.61
C GLY A 145 6.00 -5.88 4.22
N GLU A 146 6.88 -6.02 3.24
CA GLU A 146 6.69 -5.57 1.85
C GLU A 146 6.42 -6.73 0.89
N ASP A 147 5.52 -7.65 1.30
CA ASP A 147 5.05 -8.73 0.44
C ASP A 147 4.36 -8.20 -0.82
N GLN A 148 4.49 -8.92 -1.92
CA GLN A 148 4.00 -8.53 -3.24
C GLN A 148 2.50 -8.78 -3.44
N GLY A 149 1.89 -8.09 -4.43
CA GLY A 149 0.54 -8.36 -4.93
C GLY A 149 -0.59 -8.06 -3.94
N ARG A 150 -0.42 -7.08 -3.07
CA ARG A 150 -1.43 -6.69 -2.08
C ARG A 150 -2.04 -5.33 -2.37
N TYR A 151 -3.31 -5.18 -1.99
CA TYR A 151 -4.07 -3.95 -2.14
C TYR A 151 -4.89 -3.67 -0.88
N LEU A 152 -5.04 -2.39 -0.53
CA LEU A 152 -6.01 -1.93 0.46
C LEU A 152 -7.23 -1.38 -0.28
N ILE A 153 -8.42 -1.79 0.12
CA ILE A 153 -9.69 -1.31 -0.45
C ILE A 153 -10.58 -0.76 0.65
N GLU A 154 -11.24 0.37 0.38
CA GLU A 154 -12.31 0.87 1.23
C GLU A 154 -13.66 0.33 0.76
N ILE A 155 -14.44 -0.16 1.71
CA ILE A 155 -15.75 -0.74 1.45
C ILE A 155 -16.80 -0.23 2.44
N GLU A 156 -18.06 -0.17 2.01
CA GLU A 156 -19.18 -0.01 2.93
C GLU A 156 -19.43 -1.31 3.71
N LYS A 157 -19.79 -1.20 5.00
CA LYS A 157 -20.04 -2.38 5.85
C LYS A 157 -21.08 -3.35 5.27
N ASN A 158 -22.10 -2.85 4.60
CA ASN A 158 -23.14 -3.66 3.96
C ASN A 158 -22.65 -4.45 2.72
N ASN A 159 -21.52 -4.07 2.12
CA ASN A 159 -20.90 -4.81 1.02
C ASN A 159 -19.97 -5.93 1.47
N LEU A 160 -19.60 -5.99 2.76
CA LEU A 160 -18.62 -6.94 3.30
C LEU A 160 -18.94 -8.41 2.92
N ASN A 161 -20.19 -8.84 3.10
CA ASN A 161 -20.58 -10.22 2.79
C ASN A 161 -20.48 -10.52 1.29
N LYS A 162 -20.84 -9.57 0.43
CA LYS A 162 -20.76 -9.72 -1.03
C LYS A 162 -19.31 -9.87 -1.47
N ILE A 163 -18.44 -9.02 -0.93
CA ILE A 163 -17.00 -9.04 -1.23
C ILE A 163 -16.36 -10.32 -0.72
N ASN A 164 -16.65 -10.74 0.51
CA ASN A 164 -16.14 -12.00 1.05
C ASN A 164 -16.55 -13.22 0.20
N ASN A 165 -17.81 -13.26 -0.27
CA ASN A 165 -18.29 -14.33 -1.16
C ASN A 165 -17.57 -14.29 -2.52
N PHE A 166 -17.35 -13.10 -3.09
CA PHE A 166 -16.60 -12.91 -4.32
C PHE A 166 -15.14 -13.40 -4.17
N LEU A 167 -14.45 -12.98 -3.11
CA LEU A 167 -13.08 -13.38 -2.84
C LEU A 167 -12.96 -14.90 -2.64
N LYS A 168 -13.86 -15.49 -1.85
CA LYS A 168 -13.90 -16.94 -1.62
C LYS A 168 -14.12 -17.73 -2.92
N LYS A 169 -15.07 -17.28 -3.78
CA LYS A 169 -15.32 -17.91 -5.09
C LYS A 169 -14.09 -17.90 -6.00
N ASN A 170 -13.28 -16.85 -5.94
CA ASN A 170 -12.09 -16.67 -6.75
C ASN A 170 -10.80 -17.16 -6.06
N ASN A 171 -10.89 -17.80 -4.89
CA ASN A 171 -9.76 -18.26 -4.08
C ASN A 171 -8.74 -17.14 -3.76
N ILE A 172 -9.24 -15.96 -3.47
CA ILE A 172 -8.44 -14.77 -3.14
C ILE A 172 -8.56 -14.50 -1.64
N PHE A 173 -7.42 -14.25 -0.99
CA PHE A 173 -7.38 -13.87 0.41
C PHE A 173 -7.79 -12.41 0.58
N GLY A 174 -8.60 -12.14 1.60
CA GLY A 174 -8.91 -10.79 2.05
C GLY A 174 -9.32 -10.78 3.51
N GLU A 175 -8.93 -9.74 4.23
CA GLU A 175 -9.33 -9.51 5.62
C GLU A 175 -9.53 -8.03 5.92
N VAL A 176 -10.44 -7.71 6.85
CA VAL A 176 -10.63 -6.34 7.33
C VAL A 176 -9.50 -6.00 8.29
N VAL A 177 -8.79 -4.90 8.01
CA VAL A 177 -7.61 -4.44 8.74
C VAL A 177 -7.82 -3.13 9.48
N ALA A 178 -8.83 -2.33 9.08
CA ALA A 178 -9.14 -1.08 9.76
C ALA A 178 -10.59 -0.65 9.54
N GLU A 179 -11.03 0.33 10.35
CA GLU A 179 -12.27 1.08 10.18
C GLU A 179 -11.94 2.57 10.08
N VAL A 180 -12.58 3.27 9.14
CA VAL A 180 -12.39 4.72 8.95
C VAL A 180 -13.06 5.46 10.11
N GLN A 181 -12.32 6.43 10.70
CA GLN A 181 -12.78 7.32 11.77
C GLN A 181 -12.73 8.79 11.31
N ASN A 182 -13.16 9.73 12.17
CA ASN A 182 -13.13 11.14 11.82
C ASN A 182 -11.69 11.67 11.75
N ASP A 183 -10.98 11.72 12.87
CA ASP A 183 -9.68 12.42 12.99
C ASP A 183 -8.62 11.61 13.74
N THR A 184 -9.03 10.55 14.44
CA THR A 184 -8.12 9.71 15.23
C THR A 184 -7.54 8.59 14.39
N PHE A 185 -6.21 8.54 14.30
CA PHE A 185 -5.47 7.40 13.74
C PHE A 185 -4.92 6.59 14.90
N GLU A 186 -5.37 5.35 15.02
CA GLU A 186 -4.98 4.49 16.15
C GLU A 186 -4.67 3.06 15.70
N ILE A 187 -3.69 2.44 16.34
CA ILE A 187 -3.53 0.99 16.35
C ILE A 187 -4.07 0.49 17.70
N GLU A 188 -5.04 -0.40 17.65
CA GLU A 188 -5.78 -0.89 18.80
C GLU A 188 -4.87 -1.25 19.98
N LYS A 189 -5.08 -0.57 21.12
CA LYS A 189 -4.32 -0.74 22.39
C LYS A 189 -2.80 -0.56 22.26
N THR A 190 -2.32 0.22 21.29
CA THR A 190 -0.89 0.47 21.10
C THR A 190 -0.59 1.96 21.15
N PHE A 191 -1.09 2.74 20.21
CA PHE A 191 -0.94 4.18 20.16
C PHE A 191 -2.11 4.83 19.41
N SER A 192 -2.29 6.14 19.66
CA SER A 192 -3.23 6.96 18.88
C SER A 192 -2.70 8.40 18.76
N PHE A 193 -3.06 9.06 17.66
CA PHE A 193 -2.75 10.47 17.42
C PHE A 193 -3.81 11.08 16.49
N ASN A 194 -3.82 12.41 16.41
CA ASN A 194 -4.67 13.12 15.46
C ASN A 194 -4.01 13.11 14.06
N ILE A 195 -4.74 12.69 13.04
CA ILE A 195 -4.18 12.58 11.68
C ILE A 195 -3.74 13.93 11.12
N GLN A 196 -4.36 15.04 11.54
CA GLN A 196 -3.97 16.36 11.07
C GLN A 196 -2.57 16.77 11.56
N GLU A 197 -2.17 16.35 12.77
CA GLU A 197 -0.81 16.57 13.28
C GLU A 197 0.21 15.83 12.42
N PHE A 198 -0.11 14.60 12.03
CA PHE A 198 0.74 13.79 11.14
C PHE A 198 0.85 14.40 9.75
N CYS A 199 -0.27 14.88 9.17
CA CYS A 199 -0.26 15.61 7.90
C CYS A 199 0.64 16.85 7.95
N ASN A 200 0.55 17.61 9.05
CA ASN A 200 1.37 18.81 9.25
C ASN A 200 2.86 18.45 9.33
N TYR A 201 3.21 17.37 10.05
CA TYR A 201 4.58 16.90 10.13
C TYR A 201 5.12 16.47 8.76
N ASN A 202 4.35 15.66 8.02
CA ASN A 202 4.72 15.21 6.69
C ASN A 202 4.91 16.37 5.70
N ASN A 203 4.05 17.37 5.73
CA ASN A 203 4.14 18.51 4.82
C ASN A 203 5.36 19.42 5.10
N GLN A 204 5.95 19.34 6.28
CA GLN A 204 7.11 20.15 6.68
C GLN A 204 8.46 19.55 6.25
N TRP A 205 8.52 18.24 5.93
CA TRP A 205 9.79 17.57 5.67
C TRP A 205 10.56 18.21 4.51
N TYR A 206 9.88 18.58 3.42
CA TYR A 206 10.50 19.18 2.25
C TYR A 206 11.15 20.53 2.54
N TYR A 207 10.48 21.35 3.31
CA TYR A 207 11.04 22.65 3.72
C TYR A 207 12.24 22.48 4.67
N LYS A 208 12.18 21.53 5.58
CA LYS A 208 13.29 21.20 6.48
C LYS A 208 14.48 20.66 5.71
N TYR A 209 14.25 19.73 4.77
CA TYR A 209 15.29 19.17 3.92
C TYR A 209 16.01 20.25 3.11
N ASN A 210 15.28 21.13 2.44
CA ASN A 210 15.87 22.22 1.66
C ASN A 210 16.56 23.30 2.50
N ALA A 211 16.22 23.46 3.78
CA ALA A 211 16.87 24.40 4.67
C ALA A 211 18.26 23.92 5.12
N ILE A 212 18.49 22.61 5.20
CA ILE A 212 19.80 22.01 5.57
C ILE A 212 20.87 22.27 4.50
N GLY A 213 20.49 22.34 3.22
CA GLY A 213 21.41 22.61 2.11
C GLY A 213 21.81 24.09 1.92
N LYS A 214 21.32 25.01 2.76
CA LYS A 214 21.57 26.46 2.68
C LYS A 214 22.49 26.99 3.80
N LYS A 215 23.25 26.12 4.47
CA LYS A 215 24.28 26.52 5.46
C LYS A 215 25.67 26.44 4.84
#